data_a25a260fdb744d74c35d42a740496ab2
#
_entry.id   a25a260fdb744d74c35d42a740496ab2
#
_cell.length_a   1.000
_cell.length_b   1.000
_cell.length_c   1.000
_cell.angle_alpha   90.00
_cell.angle_beta   90.00
_cell.angle_gamma   90.00
#
_symmetry.space_group_name_H-M   'P 1'
#
loop_
_entity.id
_entity.type
_entity.pdbx_description
1 polymer ?
#
loop_
_entity_poly.entity_id
_entity_poly.type
_entity_poly.pdbx_seq_one_letter_code
_entity_poly.pdbx_strand_id
1 'polypeptide(L)'
;MSLIIAEIGTSHEGDENKAFALIDAAVEAGADAVKFQWVYADEILHPDTGFVKLPAGNIPLYDRFKQLECSVSFYKKMLDYAHSKGVQFVCSPFGVRSLRELLEIEPDAVKIASPELNHFPMLKELASFRLEQKKSGKPMIPVIVSSGVSKLSDIEKAIEIFGTEKVSLLHCITSYPAPESEYNVKLIQNLHNIFGVETGVSDHSLDPILVPSLTAMCGGNVIEKHITLSRQTSGLDDPVALEPEQFAIMVHCIHQTEAVMRRYGSDKGQKITVNQLSESYGNDKVCEVLGDGVKKLAPSEKVNYGRTNRSLHFMRSMQKGEKIKAEDIGVLRTEKILSQGISPEWLSIVCGATLSRNVDNGAGIQFEDFVRGSN
;
A
#
# COMPACT_ATOMS: atom_id res chain seq x y z
N MET A 1 17.49 -9.75 10.64
CA MET A 1 16.48 -10.58 9.97
C MET A 1 15.40 -9.64 9.48
N SER A 2 14.90 -9.87 8.29
CA SER A 2 13.83 -9.05 7.71
C SER A 2 12.53 -9.26 8.47
N LEU A 3 11.70 -8.22 8.57
CA LEU A 3 10.31 -8.29 9.02
C LEU A 3 9.46 -8.86 7.87
N ILE A 4 8.87 -10.03 8.08
CA ILE A 4 8.03 -10.71 7.08
C ILE A 4 6.57 -10.47 7.43
N ILE A 5 5.87 -9.74 6.54
CA ILE A 5 4.48 -9.33 6.74
C ILE A 5 3.57 -10.15 5.83
N ALA A 6 2.67 -10.93 6.44
CA ALA A 6 1.59 -11.60 5.74
C ALA A 6 0.41 -10.63 5.54
N GLU A 7 0.21 -10.17 4.31
CA GLU A 7 -0.91 -9.31 3.94
C GLU A 7 -2.18 -10.15 3.77
N ILE A 8 -3.03 -10.13 4.76
CA ILE A 8 -4.38 -10.72 4.72
C ILE A 8 -5.33 -9.82 3.92
N GLY A 9 -5.09 -8.51 3.97
CA GLY A 9 -5.89 -7.53 3.24
C GLY A 9 -7.35 -7.58 3.61
N THR A 10 -8.20 -7.84 2.62
CA THR A 10 -9.65 -8.04 2.76
C THR A 10 -10.09 -9.48 2.49
N SER A 11 -9.16 -10.44 2.39
CA SER A 11 -9.47 -11.85 2.10
C SER A 11 -10.38 -12.51 3.13
N HIS A 12 -10.47 -11.94 4.34
CA HIS A 12 -11.41 -12.37 5.38
C HIS A 12 -12.90 -12.09 5.04
N GLU A 13 -13.19 -11.16 4.12
CA GLU A 13 -14.53 -10.76 3.67
C GLU A 13 -15.54 -10.44 4.82
N GLY A 14 -15.03 -9.93 5.95
CA GLY A 14 -15.82 -9.60 7.15
C GLY A 14 -16.14 -10.80 8.07
N ASP A 15 -15.70 -12.00 7.74
CA ASP A 15 -15.87 -13.18 8.58
C ASP A 15 -14.74 -13.30 9.60
N GLU A 16 -15.07 -13.24 10.91
CA GLU A 16 -14.11 -13.34 12.02
C GLU A 16 -13.39 -14.70 12.02
N ASN A 17 -14.09 -15.80 11.73
CA ASN A 17 -13.49 -17.14 11.74
C ASN A 17 -12.49 -17.30 10.58
N LYS A 18 -12.82 -16.76 9.40
CA LYS A 18 -11.92 -16.75 8.26
C LYS A 18 -10.68 -15.88 8.57
N ALA A 19 -10.88 -14.73 9.23
CA ALA A 19 -9.78 -13.86 9.65
C ALA A 19 -8.85 -14.56 10.65
N PHE A 20 -9.39 -15.26 11.65
CA PHE A 20 -8.58 -16.07 12.58
C PHE A 20 -7.81 -17.18 11.88
N ALA A 21 -8.45 -17.90 10.96
CA ALA A 21 -7.80 -18.95 10.19
C ALA A 21 -6.65 -18.41 9.31
N LEU A 22 -6.80 -17.21 8.74
CA LEU A 22 -5.76 -16.52 7.98
C LEU A 22 -4.58 -16.10 8.87
N ILE A 23 -4.85 -15.62 10.09
CA ILE A 23 -3.81 -15.30 11.09
C ILE A 23 -3.06 -16.58 11.47
N ASP A 24 -3.78 -17.66 11.79
CA ASP A 24 -3.15 -18.95 12.14
C ASP A 24 -2.25 -19.46 11.00
N ALA A 25 -2.75 -19.43 9.77
CA ALA A 25 -1.99 -19.85 8.59
C ALA A 25 -0.73 -18.99 8.37
N ALA A 26 -0.81 -17.67 8.60
CA ALA A 26 0.34 -16.77 8.50
C ALA A 26 1.39 -17.08 9.57
N VAL A 27 0.96 -17.31 10.81
CA VAL A 27 1.85 -17.68 11.94
C VAL A 27 2.53 -19.02 11.68
N GLU A 28 1.77 -20.04 11.28
CA GLU A 28 2.31 -21.37 10.96
C GLU A 28 3.30 -21.34 9.78
N ALA A 29 3.07 -20.44 8.82
CA ALA A 29 3.97 -20.21 7.70
C ALA A 29 5.23 -19.38 8.07
N GLY A 30 5.30 -18.84 9.29
CA GLY A 30 6.47 -18.13 9.83
C GLY A 30 6.48 -16.63 9.59
N ALA A 31 5.32 -15.99 9.42
CA ALA A 31 5.23 -14.53 9.36
C ALA A 31 5.55 -13.90 10.74
N ASP A 32 6.20 -12.73 10.73
CA ASP A 32 6.46 -11.91 11.93
C ASP A 32 5.30 -10.97 12.24
N ALA A 33 4.54 -10.60 11.22
CA ALA A 33 3.39 -9.72 11.31
C ALA A 33 2.26 -10.15 10.37
N VAL A 34 1.03 -9.86 10.77
CA VAL A 34 -0.14 -9.94 9.90
C VAL A 34 -0.62 -8.53 9.56
N LYS A 35 -1.08 -8.33 8.33
CA LYS A 35 -1.57 -7.01 7.90
C LYS A 35 -3.00 -7.09 7.39
N PHE A 36 -3.80 -6.10 7.78
CA PHE A 36 -5.19 -5.90 7.38
C PHE A 36 -5.37 -4.57 6.65
N GLN A 37 -6.50 -4.42 5.99
CA GLN A 37 -6.94 -3.20 5.33
C GLN A 37 -8.20 -2.68 6.01
N TRP A 38 -8.15 -1.43 6.53
CA TRP A 38 -9.31 -0.78 7.15
C TRP A 38 -10.08 0.01 6.12
N VAL A 39 -11.05 -0.65 5.53
CA VAL A 39 -11.81 -0.15 4.38
C VAL A 39 -13.07 0.61 4.84
N TYR A 40 -13.22 1.85 4.34
CA TYR A 40 -14.48 2.56 4.25
C TYR A 40 -14.65 3.02 2.80
N ALA A 41 -15.72 2.61 2.13
CA ALA A 41 -15.91 2.87 0.71
C ALA A 41 -15.93 4.36 0.38
N ASP A 42 -16.55 5.17 1.23
CA ASP A 42 -16.65 6.64 1.10
C ASP A 42 -15.32 7.39 1.34
N GLU A 43 -14.34 6.75 1.97
CA GLU A 43 -12.98 7.28 2.06
C GLU A 43 -12.11 6.95 0.85
N ILE A 44 -12.53 6.01 0.00
CA ILE A 44 -11.72 5.52 -1.13
C ILE A 44 -12.29 5.97 -2.47
N LEU A 45 -13.60 5.88 -2.65
CA LEU A 45 -14.28 5.98 -3.93
C LEU A 45 -15.49 6.92 -3.86
N HIS A 46 -15.80 7.55 -4.98
CA HIS A 46 -17.10 8.17 -5.18
C HIS A 46 -18.14 7.09 -5.50
N PRO A 47 -19.43 7.20 -5.05
CA PRO A 47 -20.46 6.22 -5.38
C PRO A 47 -20.62 5.96 -6.89
N ASP A 48 -20.46 6.99 -7.71
CA ASP A 48 -20.61 6.94 -9.17
C ASP A 48 -19.31 6.52 -9.90
N THR A 49 -18.37 5.87 -9.22
CA THR A 49 -17.04 5.53 -9.78
C THR A 49 -17.09 4.49 -10.91
N GLY A 50 -18.19 3.74 -11.07
CA GLY A 50 -18.37 2.70 -12.08
C GLY A 50 -18.34 1.28 -11.51
N PHE A 51 -18.12 0.28 -12.38
CA PHE A 51 -18.35 -1.12 -12.07
C PHE A 51 -17.06 -1.94 -12.06
N VAL A 52 -17.05 -3.02 -11.25
CA VAL A 52 -16.06 -4.11 -11.30
C VAL A 52 -16.74 -5.38 -11.81
N LYS A 53 -16.01 -6.15 -12.62
CA LYS A 53 -16.44 -7.44 -13.12
C LYS A 53 -15.99 -8.53 -12.14
N LEU A 54 -16.95 -9.25 -11.58
CA LEU A 54 -16.73 -10.43 -10.74
C LEU A 54 -17.28 -11.69 -11.41
N PRO A 55 -16.92 -12.89 -10.96
CA PRO A 55 -17.48 -14.14 -11.49
C PRO A 55 -19.02 -14.18 -11.45
N ALA A 56 -19.63 -13.56 -10.44
CA ALA A 56 -21.08 -13.47 -10.25
C ALA A 56 -21.76 -12.36 -11.10
N GLY A 57 -20.99 -11.53 -11.84
CA GLY A 57 -21.50 -10.42 -12.63
C GLY A 57 -20.83 -9.08 -12.36
N ASN A 58 -21.34 -8.03 -12.99
CA ASN A 58 -20.86 -6.66 -12.75
C ASN A 58 -21.60 -6.07 -11.54
N ILE A 59 -20.84 -5.55 -10.57
CA ILE A 59 -21.39 -4.76 -9.45
C ILE A 59 -20.72 -3.39 -9.40
N PRO A 60 -21.38 -2.35 -8.84
CA PRO A 60 -20.72 -1.08 -8.58
C PRO A 60 -19.47 -1.31 -7.71
N LEU A 61 -18.34 -0.73 -8.10
CA LEU A 61 -17.09 -0.90 -7.36
C LEU A 61 -17.20 -0.35 -5.94
N TYR A 62 -17.94 0.76 -5.76
CA TYR A 62 -18.25 1.32 -4.45
C TYR A 62 -18.97 0.32 -3.54
N ASP A 63 -20.00 -0.39 -4.07
CA ASP A 63 -20.76 -1.38 -3.30
C ASP A 63 -19.90 -2.59 -2.92
N ARG A 64 -18.94 -2.98 -3.79
CA ARG A 64 -17.97 -4.04 -3.43
C ARG A 64 -17.09 -3.61 -2.25
N PHE A 65 -16.60 -2.39 -2.22
CA PHE A 65 -15.84 -1.87 -1.08
C PHE A 65 -16.72 -1.74 0.17
N LYS A 66 -18.00 -1.35 0.00
CA LYS A 66 -18.97 -1.26 1.10
C LYS A 66 -19.20 -2.61 1.80
N GLN A 67 -19.19 -3.70 1.05
CA GLN A 67 -19.31 -5.07 1.58
C GLN A 67 -18.08 -5.51 2.40
N LEU A 68 -16.94 -4.85 2.22
CA LEU A 68 -15.69 -5.16 2.92
C LEU A 68 -15.48 -4.34 4.19
N GLU A 69 -16.38 -3.41 4.50
CA GLU A 69 -16.32 -2.61 5.71
C GLU A 69 -16.52 -3.46 6.95
N CYS A 70 -15.63 -3.30 7.92
CA CYS A 70 -15.70 -3.96 9.22
C CYS A 70 -15.78 -2.93 10.35
N SER A 71 -16.30 -3.34 11.49
CA SER A 71 -16.36 -2.49 12.68
C SER A 71 -15.00 -2.34 13.38
N VAL A 72 -14.85 -1.29 14.17
CA VAL A 72 -13.68 -1.11 15.06
C VAL A 72 -13.46 -2.35 15.93
N SER A 73 -14.54 -2.95 16.45
CA SER A 73 -14.46 -4.15 17.29
C SER A 73 -13.93 -5.38 16.56
N PHE A 74 -14.16 -5.49 15.24
CA PHE A 74 -13.56 -6.54 14.41
C PHE A 74 -12.04 -6.40 14.40
N TYR A 75 -11.52 -5.22 14.05
CA TYR A 75 -10.07 -5.00 13.98
C TYR A 75 -9.41 -5.15 15.36
N LYS A 76 -10.06 -4.70 16.42
CA LYS A 76 -9.56 -4.89 17.80
C LYS A 76 -9.45 -6.39 18.16
N LYS A 77 -10.43 -7.20 17.79
CA LYS A 77 -10.35 -8.66 17.98
C LYS A 77 -9.20 -9.28 17.19
N MET A 78 -8.98 -8.83 15.92
CA MET A 78 -7.87 -9.35 15.09
C MET A 78 -6.51 -8.97 15.68
N LEU A 79 -6.36 -7.74 16.18
CA LEU A 79 -5.17 -7.28 16.88
C LEU A 79 -4.90 -8.15 18.14
N ASP A 80 -5.90 -8.31 19.00
CA ASP A 80 -5.75 -9.11 20.22
C ASP A 80 -5.41 -10.57 19.90
N TYR A 81 -6.01 -11.12 18.84
CA TYR A 81 -5.72 -12.48 18.39
C TYR A 81 -4.29 -12.60 17.84
N ALA A 82 -3.85 -11.68 16.99
CA ALA A 82 -2.48 -11.66 16.47
C ALA A 82 -1.45 -11.59 17.61
N HIS A 83 -1.67 -10.72 18.60
CA HIS A 83 -0.84 -10.64 19.79
C HIS A 83 -0.84 -11.94 20.61
N SER A 84 -1.99 -12.62 20.74
CA SER A 84 -2.07 -13.92 21.42
C SER A 84 -1.26 -15.02 20.73
N LYS A 85 -1.00 -14.87 19.43
CA LYS A 85 -0.16 -15.77 18.62
C LYS A 85 1.30 -15.32 18.55
N GLY A 86 1.65 -14.18 19.15
CA GLY A 86 3.03 -13.66 19.22
C GLY A 86 3.50 -12.94 17.95
N VAL A 87 2.59 -12.52 17.07
CA VAL A 87 2.90 -11.74 15.85
C VAL A 87 2.37 -10.31 15.97
N GLN A 88 3.01 -9.39 15.23
CA GLN A 88 2.60 -8.00 15.16
C GLN A 88 1.31 -7.83 14.32
N PHE A 89 0.53 -6.81 14.68
CA PHE A 89 -0.63 -6.38 13.92
C PHE A 89 -0.35 -5.07 13.19
N VAL A 90 -0.34 -5.11 11.87
CA VAL A 90 -0.18 -3.96 10.98
C VAL A 90 -1.52 -3.70 10.27
N CYS A 91 -1.87 -2.44 10.04
CA CYS A 91 -3.08 -2.14 9.29
C CYS A 91 -2.90 -0.95 8.36
N SER A 92 -3.57 -1.01 7.19
CA SER A 92 -3.62 0.08 6.21
C SER A 92 -4.95 0.82 6.32
N PRO A 93 -4.99 2.07 6.83
CA PRO A 93 -6.14 2.94 6.68
C PRO A 93 -6.17 3.55 5.28
N PHE A 94 -7.34 3.91 4.80
CA PHE A 94 -7.52 4.50 3.47
C PHE A 94 -8.06 5.95 3.52
N GLY A 95 -8.25 6.50 4.72
CA GLY A 95 -8.68 7.88 4.92
C GLY A 95 -8.41 8.36 6.35
N VAL A 96 -8.89 9.55 6.66
CA VAL A 96 -8.63 10.19 7.96
C VAL A 96 -9.45 9.52 9.08
N ARG A 97 -10.70 9.10 8.79
CA ARG A 97 -11.56 8.43 9.76
C ARG A 97 -11.00 7.06 10.13
N SER A 98 -10.73 6.21 9.13
CA SER A 98 -10.13 4.89 9.35
C SER A 98 -8.77 4.98 10.03
N LEU A 99 -7.96 6.01 9.75
CA LEU A 99 -6.71 6.24 10.47
C LEU A 99 -6.95 6.53 11.96
N ARG A 100 -7.87 7.44 12.29
CA ARG A 100 -8.15 7.80 13.69
C ARG A 100 -8.62 6.60 14.49
N GLU A 101 -9.59 5.85 13.95
CA GLU A 101 -10.11 4.65 14.60
C GLU A 101 -9.03 3.55 14.74
N LEU A 102 -8.14 3.41 13.74
CA LEU A 102 -6.99 2.51 13.83
C LEU A 102 -6.04 2.91 14.98
N LEU A 103 -5.74 4.20 15.12
CA LEU A 103 -4.85 4.68 16.18
C LEU A 103 -5.44 4.49 17.57
N GLU A 104 -6.77 4.47 17.72
CA GLU A 104 -7.45 4.19 19.01
C GLU A 104 -7.26 2.75 19.50
N ILE A 105 -7.06 1.78 18.59
CA ILE A 105 -6.82 0.38 18.96
C ILE A 105 -5.33 0.06 19.17
N GLU A 106 -4.43 1.03 18.98
CA GLU A 106 -2.98 0.93 19.21
C GLU A 106 -2.30 -0.19 18.39
N PRO A 107 -2.28 -0.14 17.04
CA PRO A 107 -1.59 -1.13 16.21
C PRO A 107 -0.07 -1.04 16.38
N ASP A 108 0.66 -2.11 16.03
CA ASP A 108 2.13 -2.14 16.09
C ASP A 108 2.79 -1.26 15.03
N ALA A 109 2.14 -1.10 13.86
CA ALA A 109 2.56 -0.18 12.82
C ALA A 109 1.38 0.26 11.93
N VAL A 110 1.48 1.43 11.34
CA VAL A 110 0.55 1.92 10.31
C VAL A 110 1.18 1.75 8.93
N LYS A 111 0.43 1.15 8.01
CA LYS A 111 0.86 0.98 6.61
C LYS A 111 0.18 2.01 5.72
N ILE A 112 0.97 2.71 4.91
CA ILE A 112 0.48 3.57 3.82
C ILE A 112 0.57 2.77 2.52
N ALA A 113 -0.58 2.39 1.97
CA ALA A 113 -0.65 1.67 0.70
C ALA A 113 -0.20 2.57 -0.47
N SER A 114 0.30 1.97 -1.56
CA SER A 114 0.83 2.71 -2.71
C SER A 114 -0.12 3.78 -3.26
N PRO A 115 -1.43 3.53 -3.44
CA PRO A 115 -2.35 4.55 -3.91
C PRO A 115 -2.54 5.73 -2.95
N GLU A 116 -2.22 5.52 -1.66
CA GLU A 116 -2.39 6.50 -0.59
C GLU A 116 -1.17 7.40 -0.38
N LEU A 117 -0.09 7.18 -1.13
CA LEU A 117 1.16 7.92 -0.98
C LEU A 117 0.98 9.44 -1.12
N ASN A 118 -0.02 9.89 -1.85
CA ASN A 118 -0.37 11.30 -2.01
C ASN A 118 -1.65 11.72 -1.25
N HIS A 119 -2.14 10.91 -0.31
CA HIS A 119 -3.27 11.28 0.54
C HIS A 119 -2.81 12.23 1.66
N PHE A 120 -2.35 13.42 1.27
CA PHE A 120 -1.69 14.37 2.18
C PHE A 120 -2.47 14.69 3.46
N PRO A 121 -3.82 14.81 3.47
CA PRO A 121 -4.55 14.99 4.73
C PRO A 121 -4.30 13.85 5.72
N MET A 122 -4.38 12.59 5.28
CA MET A 122 -4.14 11.42 6.12
C MET A 122 -2.66 11.33 6.57
N LEU A 123 -1.71 11.57 5.65
CA LEU A 123 -0.28 11.53 5.99
C LEU A 123 0.08 12.58 7.05
N LYS A 124 -0.45 13.81 6.92
CA LYS A 124 -0.23 14.91 7.88
C LYS A 124 -0.87 14.62 9.23
N GLU A 125 -2.05 14.02 9.27
CA GLU A 125 -2.71 13.59 10.51
C GLU A 125 -1.85 12.57 11.26
N LEU A 126 -1.38 11.54 10.57
CA LEU A 126 -0.49 10.53 11.15
C LEU A 126 0.84 11.14 11.62
N ALA A 127 1.44 12.03 10.83
CA ALA A 127 2.67 12.71 11.22
C ALA A 127 2.48 13.58 12.47
N SER A 128 1.34 14.27 12.58
CA SER A 128 0.98 15.06 13.75
C SER A 128 0.84 14.17 15.01
N PHE A 129 0.15 13.04 14.88
CA PHE A 129 0.02 12.07 15.96
C PHE A 129 1.39 11.54 16.44
N ARG A 130 2.27 11.18 15.51
CA ARG A 130 3.65 10.73 15.83
C ARG A 130 4.46 11.81 16.54
N LEU A 131 4.31 13.06 16.11
CA LEU A 131 4.98 14.19 16.75
C LEU A 131 4.49 14.41 18.18
N GLU A 132 3.18 14.22 18.45
CA GLU A 132 2.61 14.28 19.80
C GLU A 132 3.12 13.13 20.70
N GLN A 133 3.21 11.91 20.15
CA GLN A 133 3.85 10.80 20.88
C GLN A 133 5.29 11.17 21.29
N LYS A 134 6.08 11.70 20.36
CA LYS A 134 7.46 12.11 20.62
C LYS A 134 7.55 13.20 21.70
N LYS A 135 6.70 14.23 21.61
CA LYS A 135 6.66 15.33 22.59
C LYS A 135 6.23 14.86 23.98
N SER A 136 5.37 13.86 24.07
CA SER A 136 4.90 13.26 25.31
C SER A 136 5.81 12.16 25.86
N GLY A 137 6.96 11.89 25.22
CA GLY A 137 7.90 10.83 25.63
C GLY A 137 7.39 9.41 25.36
N LYS A 138 6.32 9.26 24.57
CA LYS A 138 5.82 7.94 24.14
C LYS A 138 6.62 7.43 22.94
N PRO A 139 6.76 6.11 22.78
CA PRO A 139 7.33 5.54 21.56
C PRO A 139 6.52 5.96 20.34
N MET A 140 7.18 6.51 19.31
CA MET A 140 6.51 6.79 18.04
C MET A 140 6.08 5.49 17.35
N ILE A 141 4.85 5.47 16.84
CA ILE A 141 4.36 4.37 16.04
C ILE A 141 5.16 4.26 14.73
N PRO A 142 5.62 3.07 14.34
CA PRO A 142 6.27 2.84 13.05
C PRO A 142 5.30 3.10 11.89
N VAL A 143 5.86 3.60 10.77
CA VAL A 143 5.12 3.81 9.52
C VAL A 143 5.82 3.06 8.40
N ILE A 144 5.07 2.24 7.68
CA ILE A 144 5.54 1.50 6.52
C ILE A 144 4.87 2.11 5.28
N VAL A 145 5.66 2.63 4.34
CA VAL A 145 5.17 3.35 3.15
C VAL A 145 5.47 2.54 1.90
N SER A 146 4.46 2.21 1.10
CA SER A 146 4.66 1.59 -0.22
C SER A 146 4.71 2.61 -1.34
N SER A 147 5.54 2.36 -2.35
CA SER A 147 5.89 3.29 -3.44
C SER A 147 5.54 2.79 -4.84
N GLY A 148 4.51 1.95 -4.98
CA GLY A 148 3.92 1.63 -6.28
C GLY A 148 3.17 2.82 -6.87
N VAL A 149 2.87 2.81 -8.16
CA VAL A 149 2.23 3.90 -8.92
C VAL A 149 2.74 5.29 -8.54
N SER A 150 4.06 5.41 -8.35
CA SER A 150 4.70 6.66 -7.90
C SER A 150 6.03 6.92 -8.59
N LYS A 151 6.37 8.19 -8.73
CA LYS A 151 7.67 8.70 -9.13
C LYS A 151 8.52 9.00 -7.88
N LEU A 152 9.80 9.24 -8.07
CA LEU A 152 10.71 9.58 -6.95
C LEU A 152 10.24 10.84 -6.20
N SER A 153 9.73 11.85 -6.93
CA SER A 153 9.19 13.09 -6.33
C SER A 153 7.94 12.86 -5.47
N ASP A 154 7.15 11.83 -5.76
CA ASP A 154 5.97 11.49 -4.95
C ASP A 154 6.40 10.85 -3.63
N ILE A 155 7.44 10.01 -3.69
CA ILE A 155 8.05 9.37 -2.51
C ILE A 155 8.69 10.43 -1.62
N GLU A 156 9.46 11.36 -2.21
CA GLU A 156 10.12 12.46 -1.51
C GLU A 156 9.13 13.26 -0.66
N LYS A 157 8.00 13.68 -1.24
CA LYS A 157 6.94 14.40 -0.51
C LYS A 157 6.39 13.64 0.70
N ALA A 158 6.20 12.32 0.58
CA ALA A 158 5.71 11.50 1.69
C ALA A 158 6.78 11.36 2.80
N ILE A 159 8.04 11.15 2.43
CA ILE A 159 9.14 11.05 3.39
C ILE A 159 9.38 12.40 4.09
N GLU A 160 9.27 13.54 3.39
CA GLU A 160 9.35 14.86 4.02
C GLU A 160 8.29 15.06 5.12
N ILE A 161 7.07 14.53 4.93
CA ILE A 161 5.99 14.63 5.93
C ILE A 161 6.31 13.79 7.18
N PHE A 162 6.84 12.58 7.02
CA PHE A 162 7.08 11.65 8.14
C PHE A 162 8.46 11.81 8.80
N GLY A 163 9.44 12.35 8.07
CA GLY A 163 10.86 12.23 8.43
C GLY A 163 11.36 10.80 8.24
N THR A 164 12.52 10.49 8.80
CA THR A 164 13.17 9.18 8.63
C THR A 164 13.05 8.25 9.83
N GLU A 165 12.69 8.79 11.01
CA GLU A 165 12.65 8.02 12.26
C GLU A 165 11.48 7.04 12.26
N LYS A 166 11.77 5.73 12.41
CA LYS A 166 10.78 4.64 12.38
C LYS A 166 9.89 4.68 11.12
N VAL A 167 10.51 4.94 9.97
CA VAL A 167 9.88 4.88 8.66
C VAL A 167 10.56 3.81 7.83
N SER A 168 9.76 2.93 7.22
CA SER A 168 10.22 1.93 6.25
C SER A 168 9.58 2.21 4.90
N LEU A 169 10.37 2.15 3.82
CA LEU A 169 9.91 2.40 2.44
C LEU A 169 9.96 1.11 1.64
N LEU A 170 8.79 0.64 1.18
CA LEU A 170 8.68 -0.57 0.37
C LEU A 170 8.59 -0.21 -1.11
N HIS A 171 9.53 -0.73 -1.89
CA HIS A 171 9.35 -0.80 -3.33
C HIS A 171 8.15 -1.70 -3.65
N CYS A 172 7.36 -1.30 -4.64
CA CYS A 172 6.14 -2.01 -5.00
C CYS A 172 5.84 -1.78 -6.49
N ILE A 173 5.28 -2.80 -7.12
CA ILE A 173 4.62 -2.71 -8.44
C ILE A 173 3.13 -2.93 -8.22
N THR A 174 2.35 -1.87 -8.44
CA THR A 174 0.89 -1.91 -8.24
C THR A 174 0.19 -2.47 -9.50
N SER A 175 0.39 -3.75 -9.68
CA SER A 175 -0.26 -4.61 -10.68
C SER A 175 -0.56 -5.95 -10.02
N TYR A 176 -1.69 -6.57 -10.33
CA TYR A 176 -2.19 -7.78 -9.68
C TYR A 176 -2.57 -8.85 -10.74
N PRO A 177 -1.67 -9.82 -11.07
CA PRO A 177 -0.31 -9.98 -10.57
C PRO A 177 0.67 -8.97 -11.17
N ALA A 178 1.79 -8.74 -10.47
CA ALA A 178 2.90 -7.94 -10.98
C ALA A 178 3.87 -8.82 -11.78
N PRO A 179 4.27 -8.41 -13.01
CA PRO A 179 5.31 -9.10 -13.74
C PRO A 179 6.65 -9.03 -12.99
N GLU A 180 7.30 -10.17 -12.75
CA GLU A 180 8.57 -10.23 -12.03
C GLU A 180 9.67 -9.39 -12.69
N SER A 181 9.71 -9.37 -14.04
CA SER A 181 10.65 -8.59 -14.86
C SER A 181 10.59 -7.08 -14.63
N GLU A 182 9.50 -6.56 -14.06
CA GLU A 182 9.32 -5.13 -13.80
C GLU A 182 9.82 -4.70 -12.41
N TYR A 183 10.22 -5.64 -11.52
CA TYR A 183 10.54 -5.32 -10.12
C TYR A 183 11.79 -4.46 -9.92
N ASN A 184 12.83 -4.61 -10.76
CA ASN A 184 14.02 -3.76 -10.60
C ASN A 184 14.54 -3.73 -9.14
N VAL A 185 14.79 -4.90 -8.55
CA VAL A 185 15.02 -5.09 -7.11
C VAL A 185 16.24 -4.31 -6.58
N LYS A 186 17.25 -4.02 -7.42
CA LYS A 186 18.38 -3.15 -7.05
C LYS A 186 17.93 -1.75 -6.59
N LEU A 187 16.71 -1.33 -6.95
CA LEU A 187 16.15 -0.07 -6.51
C LEU A 187 16.02 0.01 -4.97
N ILE A 188 15.82 -1.11 -4.28
CA ILE A 188 15.68 -1.17 -2.81
C ILE A 188 16.89 -0.55 -2.12
N GLN A 189 18.10 -0.95 -2.53
CA GLN A 189 19.34 -0.37 -1.99
C GLN A 189 19.49 1.11 -2.32
N ASN A 190 19.11 1.52 -3.54
CA ASN A 190 19.17 2.91 -3.95
C ASN A 190 18.16 3.79 -3.18
N LEU A 191 16.96 3.30 -2.91
CA LEU A 191 15.98 4.01 -2.07
C LEU A 191 16.49 4.20 -0.64
N HIS A 192 17.14 3.17 -0.06
CA HIS A 192 17.82 3.31 1.23
C HIS A 192 18.86 4.42 1.22
N ASN A 193 19.73 4.43 0.21
CA ASN A 193 20.81 5.43 0.09
C ASN A 193 20.28 6.85 -0.14
N ILE A 194 19.16 7.01 -0.87
CA ILE A 194 18.57 8.32 -1.17
C ILE A 194 17.84 8.90 0.06
N PHE A 195 17.04 8.08 0.74
CA PHE A 195 16.13 8.58 1.78
C PHE A 195 16.61 8.32 3.21
N GLY A 196 17.61 7.46 3.42
CA GLY A 196 18.13 7.13 4.75
C GLY A 196 17.13 6.40 5.65
N VAL A 197 16.18 5.68 5.06
CA VAL A 197 15.16 4.88 5.78
C VAL A 197 15.38 3.39 5.54
N GLU A 198 14.81 2.55 6.40
CA GLU A 198 14.70 1.11 6.14
C GLU A 198 13.92 0.88 4.84
N THR A 199 14.35 -0.13 4.05
CA THR A 199 13.71 -0.42 2.76
C THR A 199 13.36 -1.89 2.62
N GLY A 200 12.46 -2.19 1.70
CA GLY A 200 12.02 -3.54 1.41
C GLY A 200 11.10 -3.61 0.19
N VAL A 201 10.26 -4.63 0.13
CA VAL A 201 9.32 -4.85 -0.97
C VAL A 201 7.90 -5.13 -0.46
N SER A 202 6.91 -4.61 -1.16
CA SER A 202 5.53 -5.10 -1.15
C SER A 202 5.33 -5.85 -2.47
N ASP A 203 5.32 -7.18 -2.42
CA ASP A 203 5.45 -8.05 -3.59
C ASP A 203 4.09 -8.62 -4.02
N HIS A 204 3.69 -8.31 -5.26
CA HIS A 204 2.46 -8.79 -5.90
C HIS A 204 2.74 -9.81 -7.03
N SER A 205 3.98 -10.31 -7.15
CA SER A 205 4.30 -11.41 -8.06
C SER A 205 3.70 -12.73 -7.57
N LEU A 206 3.61 -13.72 -8.45
CA LEU A 206 3.08 -15.04 -8.08
C LEU A 206 4.16 -15.99 -7.54
N ASP A 207 5.42 -15.69 -7.81
CA ASP A 207 6.54 -16.51 -7.37
C ASP A 207 6.90 -16.23 -5.91
N PRO A 208 7.01 -17.25 -5.05
CA PRO A 208 7.33 -17.07 -3.64
C PRO A 208 8.83 -16.85 -3.38
N ILE A 209 9.72 -17.09 -4.35
CA ILE A 209 11.16 -17.20 -4.10
C ILE A 209 11.93 -16.02 -4.68
N LEU A 210 11.74 -15.71 -5.97
CA LEU A 210 12.67 -14.89 -6.74
C LEU A 210 12.76 -13.46 -6.23
N VAL A 211 11.63 -12.72 -6.21
CA VAL A 211 11.60 -11.32 -5.75
C VAL A 211 11.93 -11.20 -4.26
N PRO A 212 11.36 -12.03 -3.35
CA PRO A 212 11.69 -11.96 -1.93
C PRO A 212 13.16 -12.26 -1.61
N SER A 213 13.76 -13.30 -2.24
CA SER A 213 15.17 -13.63 -2.04
C SER A 213 16.11 -12.55 -2.55
N LEU A 214 15.83 -12.00 -3.74
CA LEU A 214 16.61 -10.89 -4.30
C LEU A 214 16.46 -9.61 -3.43
N THR A 215 15.29 -9.39 -2.83
CA THR A 215 15.08 -8.29 -1.87
C THR A 215 15.97 -8.43 -0.65
N ALA A 216 15.97 -9.59 0.00
CA ALA A 216 16.84 -9.88 1.13
C ALA A 216 18.33 -9.76 0.76
N MET A 217 18.72 -10.23 -0.43
CA MET A 217 20.08 -10.09 -0.97
C MET A 217 20.47 -8.62 -1.17
N CYS A 218 19.56 -7.76 -1.63
CA CYS A 218 19.80 -6.33 -1.84
C CYS A 218 19.67 -5.50 -0.54
N GLY A 219 19.56 -6.13 0.63
CA GLY A 219 19.50 -5.47 1.93
C GLY A 219 18.11 -4.96 2.33
N GLY A 220 17.05 -5.44 1.67
CA GLY A 220 15.69 -5.16 2.08
C GLY A 220 15.36 -5.80 3.44
N ASN A 221 14.85 -4.98 4.38
CA ASN A 221 14.59 -5.38 5.77
C ASN A 221 13.10 -5.63 6.05
N VAL A 222 12.22 -5.35 5.10
CA VAL A 222 10.78 -5.60 5.20
C VAL A 222 10.29 -6.27 3.92
N ILE A 223 9.62 -7.40 4.05
CA ILE A 223 9.04 -8.13 2.91
C ILE A 223 7.57 -8.39 3.20
N GLU A 224 6.71 -7.78 2.40
CA GLU A 224 5.26 -7.92 2.49
C GLU A 224 4.76 -8.71 1.29
N LYS A 225 3.90 -9.71 1.55
CA LYS A 225 3.28 -10.55 0.51
C LYS A 225 1.87 -10.95 0.93
N HIS A 226 0.95 -10.97 -0.02
CA HIS A 226 -0.43 -11.44 0.22
C HIS A 226 -0.47 -12.92 0.58
N ILE A 227 -1.33 -13.27 1.55
CA ILE A 227 -1.64 -14.63 1.94
C ILE A 227 -3.14 -14.90 1.84
N THR A 228 -3.53 -16.07 1.38
CA THR A 228 -4.92 -16.55 1.36
C THR A 228 -4.97 -18.02 1.71
N LEU A 229 -6.11 -18.49 2.21
CA LEU A 229 -6.33 -19.93 2.43
C LEU A 229 -6.51 -20.68 1.11
N SER A 230 -7.01 -20.02 0.07
CA SER A 230 -7.14 -20.58 -1.28
C SER A 230 -7.26 -19.46 -2.31
N ARG A 231 -6.54 -19.60 -3.43
CA ARG A 231 -6.64 -18.70 -4.59
C ARG A 231 -7.97 -18.78 -5.34
N GLN A 232 -8.80 -19.79 -5.03
CA GLN A 232 -10.09 -20.02 -5.68
C GLN A 232 -11.24 -19.30 -4.97
N THR A 233 -10.97 -18.60 -3.87
CA THR A 233 -11.96 -17.81 -3.16
C THR A 233 -12.25 -16.47 -3.85
N SER A 234 -13.31 -15.78 -3.41
CA SER A 234 -13.84 -14.58 -4.06
C SER A 234 -13.21 -13.28 -3.58
N GLY A 235 -12.20 -13.34 -2.70
CA GLY A 235 -11.48 -12.16 -2.24
C GLY A 235 -10.80 -11.42 -3.39
N LEU A 236 -10.73 -10.10 -3.31
CA LEU A 236 -10.20 -9.28 -4.40
C LEU A 236 -8.74 -9.61 -4.73
N ASP A 237 -7.95 -9.94 -3.71
CA ASP A 237 -6.51 -10.20 -3.82
C ASP A 237 -6.17 -11.70 -3.79
N ASP A 238 -7.14 -12.59 -3.50
CA ASP A 238 -6.93 -14.03 -3.41
C ASP A 238 -6.24 -14.65 -4.64
N PRO A 239 -6.57 -14.25 -5.89
CA PRO A 239 -5.93 -14.81 -7.08
C PRO A 239 -4.42 -14.56 -7.16
N VAL A 240 -3.91 -13.52 -6.49
CA VAL A 240 -2.48 -13.14 -6.51
C VAL A 240 -1.76 -13.42 -5.20
N ALA A 241 -2.47 -13.88 -4.19
CA ALA A 241 -1.92 -14.23 -2.89
C ALA A 241 -1.19 -15.59 -2.91
N LEU A 242 -0.27 -15.79 -1.97
CA LEU A 242 0.31 -17.11 -1.72
C LEU A 242 -0.61 -17.94 -0.82
N GLU A 243 -0.73 -19.21 -1.10
CA GLU A 243 -1.28 -20.18 -0.16
C GLU A 243 -0.25 -20.49 0.95
N PRO A 244 -0.66 -20.98 2.13
CA PRO A 244 0.21 -21.07 3.31
C PRO A 244 1.52 -21.83 3.07
N GLU A 245 1.49 -22.94 2.32
CA GLU A 245 2.68 -23.71 1.99
C GLU A 245 3.68 -22.91 1.14
N GLN A 246 3.19 -22.13 0.16
CA GLN A 246 4.01 -21.27 -0.66
C GLN A 246 4.60 -20.10 0.15
N PHE A 247 3.82 -19.56 1.09
CA PHE A 247 4.29 -18.51 2.00
C PHE A 247 5.41 -19.05 2.91
N ALA A 248 5.28 -20.26 3.44
CA ALA A 248 6.34 -20.91 4.23
C ALA A 248 7.63 -21.15 3.41
N ILE A 249 7.50 -21.52 2.13
CA ILE A 249 8.66 -21.62 1.21
C ILE A 249 9.33 -20.25 1.07
N MET A 250 8.57 -19.18 0.88
CA MET A 250 9.09 -17.81 0.81
C MET A 250 9.90 -17.46 2.05
N VAL A 251 9.32 -17.64 3.24
CA VAL A 251 10.00 -17.38 4.53
C VAL A 251 11.30 -18.13 4.63
N HIS A 252 11.29 -19.43 4.31
CA HIS A 252 12.49 -20.26 4.33
C HIS A 252 13.59 -19.74 3.38
N CYS A 253 13.24 -19.37 2.15
CA CYS A 253 14.19 -18.85 1.16
C CYS A 253 14.77 -17.49 1.55
N ILE A 254 13.96 -16.63 2.15
CA ILE A 254 14.44 -15.35 2.72
C ILE A 254 15.50 -15.62 3.79
N HIS A 255 15.20 -16.48 4.77
CA HIS A 255 16.15 -16.81 5.85
C HIS A 255 17.43 -17.48 5.34
N GLN A 256 17.34 -18.35 4.33
CA GLN A 256 18.52 -18.93 3.67
C GLN A 256 19.39 -17.84 3.01
N THR A 257 18.77 -16.93 2.27
CA THR A 257 19.48 -15.81 1.63
C THR A 257 20.19 -14.94 2.67
N GLU A 258 19.49 -14.55 3.73
CA GLU A 258 20.08 -13.78 4.82
C GLU A 258 21.25 -14.53 5.51
N ALA A 259 21.14 -15.84 5.68
CA ALA A 259 22.22 -16.66 6.25
C ALA A 259 23.45 -16.65 5.33
N VAL A 260 23.26 -16.74 4.01
CA VAL A 260 24.34 -16.61 3.01
C VAL A 260 24.98 -15.23 3.10
N MET A 261 24.17 -14.15 3.14
CA MET A 261 24.66 -12.78 3.23
C MET A 261 25.45 -12.52 4.51
N ARG A 262 24.97 -13.00 5.68
CA ARG A 262 25.68 -12.89 6.97
C ARG A 262 26.99 -13.67 6.96
N ARG A 263 27.02 -14.87 6.37
CA ARG A 263 28.19 -15.74 6.38
C ARG A 263 29.32 -15.25 5.46
N TYR A 264 28.98 -14.74 4.29
CA TYR A 264 29.96 -14.47 3.23
C TYR A 264 30.17 -12.97 2.97
N GLY A 265 29.41 -12.08 3.60
CA GLY A 265 29.42 -10.64 3.35
C GLY A 265 28.74 -10.26 2.03
N SER A 266 28.61 -8.95 1.79
CA SER A 266 27.84 -8.42 0.66
C SER A 266 28.29 -8.98 -0.69
N ASP A 267 29.53 -8.74 -1.10
CA ASP A 267 30.00 -9.06 -2.46
C ASP A 267 29.95 -10.56 -2.78
N LYS A 268 30.42 -11.40 -1.84
CA LYS A 268 30.47 -12.85 -2.05
C LYS A 268 29.08 -13.47 -1.84
N GLY A 269 28.33 -12.98 -0.86
CA GLY A 269 26.96 -13.44 -0.60
C GLY A 269 26.04 -13.18 -1.79
N GLN A 270 26.09 -11.98 -2.38
CA GLN A 270 25.34 -11.66 -3.59
C GLN A 270 25.66 -12.59 -4.75
N LYS A 271 26.94 -12.85 -5.03
CA LYS A 271 27.34 -13.78 -6.09
C LYS A 271 26.81 -15.20 -5.86
N ILE A 272 26.87 -15.69 -4.61
CA ILE A 272 26.35 -17.03 -4.28
C ILE A 272 24.83 -17.06 -4.50
N THR A 273 24.09 -16.09 -3.98
CA THR A 273 22.63 -16.02 -4.11
C THR A 273 22.21 -15.92 -5.59
N VAL A 274 22.85 -15.04 -6.37
CA VAL A 274 22.58 -14.91 -7.81
C VAL A 274 22.83 -16.23 -8.53
N ASN A 275 23.93 -16.93 -8.25
CA ASN A 275 24.23 -18.21 -8.87
C ASN A 275 23.18 -19.27 -8.52
N GLN A 276 22.80 -19.40 -7.24
CA GLN A 276 21.77 -20.34 -6.80
C GLN A 276 20.40 -20.07 -7.46
N LEU A 277 19.97 -18.81 -7.53
CA LEU A 277 18.75 -18.45 -8.22
C LEU A 277 18.86 -18.66 -9.73
N SER A 278 20.02 -18.41 -10.34
CA SER A 278 20.25 -18.62 -11.77
C SER A 278 20.20 -20.10 -12.17
N GLU A 279 20.57 -21.02 -11.28
CA GLU A 279 20.42 -22.46 -11.52
C GLU A 279 18.94 -22.85 -11.66
N SER A 280 18.04 -22.20 -10.92
CA SER A 280 16.59 -22.51 -10.95
C SER A 280 15.81 -21.69 -11.98
N TYR A 281 16.15 -20.43 -12.17
CA TYR A 281 15.38 -19.46 -12.96
C TYR A 281 16.04 -19.05 -14.29
N GLY A 282 17.32 -19.37 -14.46
CA GLY A 282 18.14 -18.85 -15.56
C GLY A 282 18.74 -17.46 -15.24
N ASN A 283 19.97 -17.25 -15.68
CA ASN A 283 20.70 -16.01 -15.40
C ASN A 283 20.01 -14.76 -15.97
N ASP A 284 19.44 -14.87 -17.16
CA ASP A 284 18.81 -13.73 -17.83
C ASP A 284 17.57 -13.23 -17.04
N LYS A 285 16.74 -14.15 -16.54
CA LYS A 285 15.57 -13.82 -15.71
C LYS A 285 16.01 -13.16 -14.40
N VAL A 286 17.01 -13.69 -13.71
CA VAL A 286 17.54 -13.12 -12.46
C VAL A 286 18.07 -11.71 -12.70
N CYS A 287 18.84 -11.49 -13.78
CA CYS A 287 19.37 -10.18 -14.14
C CYS A 287 18.24 -9.18 -14.50
N GLU A 288 17.21 -9.61 -15.19
CA GLU A 288 16.04 -8.80 -15.54
C GLU A 288 15.30 -8.33 -14.27
N VAL A 289 15.02 -9.23 -13.34
CA VAL A 289 14.35 -8.89 -12.06
C VAL A 289 15.20 -7.97 -11.18
N LEU A 290 16.53 -8.16 -11.18
CA LEU A 290 17.45 -7.25 -10.49
C LEU A 290 17.41 -5.83 -11.07
N GLY A 291 17.34 -5.70 -12.37
CA GLY A 291 17.22 -4.43 -13.09
C GLY A 291 18.40 -3.47 -12.95
N ASP A 292 18.16 -2.19 -13.23
CA ASP A 292 19.16 -1.12 -13.25
C ASP A 292 19.22 -0.28 -11.96
N GLY A 293 18.27 -0.45 -11.05
CA GLY A 293 18.17 0.30 -9.79
C GLY A 293 17.63 1.73 -9.92
N VAL A 294 17.14 2.12 -11.10
CA VAL A 294 16.60 3.47 -11.32
C VAL A 294 15.07 3.46 -11.15
N LYS A 295 14.54 4.36 -10.30
CA LYS A 295 13.08 4.48 -10.12
C LYS A 295 12.40 4.98 -11.38
N LYS A 296 11.53 4.14 -11.92
CA LYS A 296 10.65 4.42 -13.06
C LYS A 296 9.27 3.86 -12.75
N LEU A 297 8.23 4.42 -13.36
CA LEU A 297 6.93 3.75 -13.38
C LEU A 297 7.06 2.47 -14.23
N ALA A 298 6.70 1.35 -13.64
CA ALA A 298 6.66 0.07 -14.34
C ALA A 298 5.67 0.14 -15.53
N PRO A 299 5.91 -0.57 -16.63
CA PRO A 299 5.00 -0.61 -17.78
C PRO A 299 3.56 -0.92 -17.37
N SER A 300 3.35 -1.89 -16.46
CA SER A 300 2.04 -2.29 -15.94
C SER A 300 1.36 -1.22 -15.07
N GLU A 301 2.11 -0.28 -14.50
CA GLU A 301 1.59 0.80 -13.65
C GLU A 301 1.22 2.09 -14.42
N LYS A 302 1.77 2.29 -15.63
CA LYS A 302 1.65 3.57 -16.36
C LYS A 302 0.22 4.02 -16.57
N VAL A 303 -0.67 3.10 -16.87
CA VAL A 303 -2.10 3.38 -17.12
C VAL A 303 -2.83 3.77 -15.82
N ASN A 304 -2.33 3.35 -14.68
CA ASN A 304 -2.93 3.57 -13.37
C ASN A 304 -2.37 4.81 -12.66
N TYR A 305 -1.19 5.29 -13.05
CA TYR A 305 -0.57 6.47 -12.43
C TYR A 305 -1.47 7.70 -12.55
N GLY A 306 -1.77 8.32 -11.41
CA GLY A 306 -2.72 9.43 -11.28
C GLY A 306 -4.19 8.99 -11.16
N ARG A 307 -4.57 7.80 -11.61
CA ARG A 307 -5.96 7.30 -11.50
C ARG A 307 -6.23 6.56 -10.21
N THR A 308 -5.36 5.62 -9.85
CA THR A 308 -5.45 4.92 -8.56
C THR A 308 -4.88 5.73 -7.39
N ASN A 309 -4.04 6.74 -7.67
CA ASN A 309 -3.65 7.74 -6.69
C ASN A 309 -4.83 8.62 -6.31
N ARG A 310 -4.71 9.36 -5.21
CA ARG A 310 -5.75 10.29 -4.76
C ARG A 310 -5.78 11.55 -5.61
N SER A 311 -6.99 12.06 -5.85
CA SER A 311 -7.25 13.37 -6.42
C SER A 311 -8.47 14.02 -5.75
N LEU A 312 -8.67 15.32 -5.98
CA LEU A 312 -9.80 16.06 -5.41
C LEU A 312 -11.03 15.93 -6.31
N HIS A 313 -12.18 15.60 -5.71
CA HIS A 313 -13.45 15.42 -6.40
C HIS A 313 -14.57 16.24 -5.74
N PHE A 314 -15.51 16.74 -6.54
CA PHE A 314 -16.74 17.32 -6.02
C PHE A 314 -17.69 16.23 -5.50
N MET A 315 -18.18 16.39 -4.28
CA MET A 315 -19.08 15.44 -3.63
C MET A 315 -20.57 15.77 -3.87
N ARG A 316 -20.88 16.84 -4.60
CA ARG A 316 -22.20 17.22 -5.10
C ARG A 316 -22.08 18.12 -6.32
N SER A 317 -23.15 18.24 -7.09
CA SER A 317 -23.23 19.27 -8.13
C SER A 317 -23.34 20.65 -7.49
N MET A 318 -22.64 21.63 -8.07
CA MET A 318 -22.57 23.00 -7.55
C MET A 318 -22.69 24.01 -8.70
N GLN A 319 -23.20 25.20 -8.39
CA GLN A 319 -23.40 26.27 -9.35
C GLN A 319 -22.26 27.27 -9.33
N LYS A 320 -22.01 27.94 -10.46
CA LYS A 320 -21.11 29.08 -10.56
C LYS A 320 -21.45 30.12 -9.47
N GLY A 321 -20.44 30.62 -8.75
CA GLY A 321 -20.55 31.59 -7.68
C GLY A 321 -20.74 30.99 -6.29
N GLU A 322 -20.99 29.68 -6.17
CA GLU A 322 -21.00 29.02 -4.86
C GLU A 322 -19.59 28.93 -4.27
N LYS A 323 -19.52 28.99 -2.94
CA LYS A 323 -18.28 28.81 -2.19
C LYS A 323 -18.07 27.33 -1.90
N ILE A 324 -16.89 26.79 -2.23
CA ILE A 324 -16.53 25.39 -2.01
C ILE A 324 -16.19 25.23 -0.51
N LYS A 325 -16.89 24.33 0.16
CA LYS A 325 -16.64 24.00 1.58
C LYS A 325 -15.87 22.68 1.67
N ALA A 326 -15.35 22.36 2.86
CA ALA A 326 -14.62 21.11 3.09
C ALA A 326 -15.48 19.87 2.81
N GLU A 327 -16.76 19.89 3.17
CA GLU A 327 -17.73 18.82 2.92
C GLU A 327 -18.06 18.61 1.43
N ASP A 328 -17.77 19.59 0.58
CA ASP A 328 -17.99 19.51 -0.87
C ASP A 328 -16.83 18.81 -1.61
N ILE A 329 -15.74 18.48 -0.89
CA ILE A 329 -14.50 17.95 -1.48
C ILE A 329 -14.21 16.55 -0.96
N GLY A 330 -14.09 15.59 -1.87
CA GLY A 330 -13.58 14.24 -1.59
C GLY A 330 -12.11 14.10 -2.00
N VAL A 331 -11.30 13.43 -1.17
CA VAL A 331 -9.92 13.02 -1.52
C VAL A 331 -9.97 11.54 -1.93
N LEU A 332 -10.27 11.26 -3.18
CA LEU A 332 -10.71 9.95 -3.65
C LEU A 332 -9.80 9.43 -4.79
N ARG A 333 -9.84 8.12 -5.04
CA ARG A 333 -9.30 7.51 -6.26
C ARG A 333 -10.23 7.77 -7.43
N THR A 334 -9.65 8.03 -8.60
CA THR A 334 -10.42 8.30 -9.84
C THR A 334 -10.82 7.02 -10.57
N GLU A 335 -11.09 5.95 -9.94
CA GLU A 335 -11.34 4.64 -10.58
C GLU A 335 -12.39 4.70 -11.71
N LYS A 336 -12.21 3.81 -12.69
CA LYS A 336 -13.14 3.50 -13.79
C LYS A 336 -13.52 4.70 -14.69
N ILE A 337 -14.65 5.38 -14.42
CA ILE A 337 -15.30 6.31 -15.36
C ILE A 337 -15.16 7.79 -14.98
N LEU A 338 -14.72 8.10 -13.75
CA LEU A 338 -14.59 9.49 -13.33
C LEU A 338 -13.36 10.17 -13.98
N SER A 339 -13.41 11.50 -14.07
CA SER A 339 -12.27 12.32 -14.48
C SER A 339 -11.35 12.57 -13.29
N GLN A 340 -10.05 12.49 -13.52
CA GLN A 340 -9.05 12.79 -12.48
C GLN A 340 -9.11 14.28 -12.10
N GLY A 341 -9.09 14.55 -10.78
CA GLY A 341 -8.93 15.89 -10.24
C GLY A 341 -7.47 16.28 -10.01
N ILE A 342 -7.24 17.52 -9.54
CA ILE A 342 -5.92 17.99 -9.11
C ILE A 342 -5.45 17.24 -7.85
N SER A 343 -4.14 17.32 -7.58
CA SER A 343 -3.52 16.66 -6.44
C SER A 343 -4.08 17.14 -5.10
N PRO A 344 -4.24 16.26 -4.08
CA PRO A 344 -4.68 16.63 -2.74
C PRO A 344 -3.82 17.67 -2.03
N GLU A 345 -2.61 17.96 -2.49
CA GLU A 345 -1.80 19.07 -1.97
C GLU A 345 -2.47 20.43 -2.10
N TRP A 346 -3.40 20.58 -3.07
CA TRP A 346 -4.15 21.82 -3.32
C TRP A 346 -5.43 21.96 -2.49
N LEU A 347 -5.75 21.00 -1.63
CA LEU A 347 -6.98 20.99 -0.83
C LEU A 347 -7.22 22.30 -0.08
N SER A 348 -6.18 22.88 0.55
CA SER A 348 -6.29 24.12 1.32
C SER A 348 -6.61 25.35 0.45
N ILE A 349 -6.24 25.32 -0.84
CA ILE A 349 -6.53 26.39 -1.80
C ILE A 349 -7.94 26.25 -2.35
N VAL A 350 -8.38 25.02 -2.61
CA VAL A 350 -9.72 24.72 -3.13
C VAL A 350 -10.79 25.03 -2.06
N CYS A 351 -10.53 24.62 -0.82
CA CYS A 351 -11.46 24.88 0.28
C CYS A 351 -11.58 26.39 0.54
N GLY A 352 -12.81 26.92 0.42
CA GLY A 352 -13.11 28.34 0.56
C GLY A 352 -13.04 29.14 -0.75
N ALA A 353 -12.59 28.55 -1.85
CA ALA A 353 -12.63 29.19 -3.17
C ALA A 353 -14.06 29.34 -3.69
N THR A 354 -14.26 30.24 -4.66
CA THR A 354 -15.56 30.47 -5.32
C THR A 354 -15.53 29.88 -6.72
N LEU A 355 -16.58 29.12 -7.08
CA LEU A 355 -16.69 28.49 -8.39
C LEU A 355 -16.82 29.52 -9.53
N SER A 356 -16.04 29.31 -10.59
CA SER A 356 -16.08 30.07 -11.84
C SER A 356 -17.10 29.53 -12.85
N ARG A 357 -17.51 28.27 -12.71
CA ARG A 357 -18.47 27.55 -13.56
C ARG A 357 -19.31 26.56 -12.76
N ASN A 358 -20.35 26.01 -13.38
CA ASN A 358 -21.09 24.88 -12.80
C ASN A 358 -20.24 23.63 -12.85
N VAL A 359 -20.39 22.77 -11.84
CA VAL A 359 -19.67 21.49 -11.74
C VAL A 359 -20.63 20.37 -11.34
N ASP A 360 -20.31 19.15 -11.79
CA ASP A 360 -21.14 17.98 -11.55
C ASP A 360 -20.61 17.18 -10.35
N ASN A 361 -21.51 16.44 -9.70
CA ASN A 361 -21.20 15.47 -8.67
C ASN A 361 -20.19 14.43 -9.19
N GLY A 362 -19.16 14.10 -8.43
CA GLY A 362 -18.11 13.13 -8.78
C GLY A 362 -17.03 13.67 -9.73
N ALA A 363 -17.21 14.84 -10.33
CA ALA A 363 -16.22 15.42 -11.22
C ALA A 363 -14.91 15.70 -10.48
N GLY A 364 -13.77 15.39 -11.12
CA GLY A 364 -12.46 15.78 -10.62
C GLY A 364 -12.28 17.30 -10.66
N ILE A 365 -11.90 17.89 -9.52
CA ILE A 365 -11.69 19.33 -9.39
C ILE A 365 -10.50 19.77 -10.24
N GLN A 366 -10.67 20.84 -11.02
CA GLN A 366 -9.64 21.44 -11.87
C GLN A 366 -9.36 22.88 -11.48
N PHE A 367 -8.19 23.39 -11.85
CA PHE A 367 -7.85 24.80 -11.58
C PHE A 367 -8.80 25.78 -12.26
N GLU A 368 -9.34 25.42 -13.43
CA GLU A 368 -10.32 26.25 -14.15
C GLU A 368 -11.66 26.40 -13.40
N ASP A 369 -11.96 25.51 -12.47
CA ASP A 369 -13.20 25.56 -11.72
C ASP A 369 -13.27 26.78 -10.80
N PHE A 370 -12.10 27.30 -10.34
CA PHE A 370 -12.04 28.40 -9.37
C PHE A 370 -10.93 29.42 -9.66
N VAL A 371 -9.99 29.20 -10.57
CA VAL A 371 -9.05 30.22 -11.02
C VAL A 371 -9.74 31.03 -12.10
N ARG A 372 -9.93 32.35 -11.88
CA ARG A 372 -10.44 33.24 -12.93
C ARG A 372 -9.45 33.22 -14.08
N GLY A 373 -9.89 32.72 -15.23
CA GLY A 373 -9.18 32.98 -16.47
C GLY A 373 -9.02 34.49 -16.63
N SER A 374 -7.85 34.98 -16.93
CA SER A 374 -7.64 36.32 -17.41
C SER A 374 -8.50 36.49 -18.66
N ASN A 375 -9.58 37.30 -18.56
CA ASN A 375 -10.30 37.79 -19.72
C ASN A 375 -9.39 38.67 -20.57
#